data_a15c9303a0a4effa26dcd9cd30754163
#
_entry.id   a15c9303a0a4effa26dcd9cd30754163
#
_cell.length_a   1.000
_cell.length_b   1.000
_cell.length_c   1.000
_cell.angle_alpha   90.00
_cell.angle_beta   90.00
_cell.angle_gamma   90.00
#
_symmetry.space_group_name_H-M   'P 1'
#
loop_
_entity.id
_entity.type
_entity.pdbx_description
1 polymer ?
#
loop_
_entity_poly.entity_id
_entity_poly.type
_entity_poly.pdbx_seq_one_letter_code
_entity_poly.pdbx_strand_id
1 'polypeptide(L)'
;MFAVLTGVAALSLLVPASAAAAAQAPGAASTLSCPAVAHHQDAAHNGLSCTSLPASPAKKWSVTLNGDASYPVIADGKVFVATANPGGSYGGWLYALNATSGKVAWGPVPLSATYYWFALAYGGGKVYVNNFDGTVSAYSAATGRQAWAHATGSDFSGEPVAYNGVVYLQGSSSVFALSEKTGAVLWESPYLDGDGSSVSVNGTGVYVAAGCSWFRLALATGAVIWSGNNGCGGGGGGTTYLADGLDFETVGSLVVKAGTGKTVGTFSGVPAFSGQDGYFANGTSVFCENVTTRTPVFTAQVPATIDTSPAIAGQSLYVGTANSEVYALSTTTGKITWHGALPGPPGGGAQFSSPVSDIAVGQGLLVVPTGAQVTAFG
;
A
#
# COMPACT_ATOMS: atom_id res chain seq x y z
N MET A 1 -89.30 -26.11 -9.03
CA MET A 1 -88.52 -26.23 -7.78
C MET A 1 -87.21 -26.77 -8.18
N PHE A 2 -86.21 -25.91 -8.29
CA PHE A 2 -84.84 -26.26 -8.75
C PHE A 2 -83.94 -26.42 -7.51
N ALA A 3 -83.33 -27.55 -7.41
CA ALA A 3 -82.30 -27.79 -6.38
C ALA A 3 -80.94 -27.42 -6.95
N VAL A 4 -80.20 -26.59 -6.26
CA VAL A 4 -78.85 -26.18 -6.58
C VAL A 4 -77.91 -27.08 -5.78
N LEU A 5 -77.02 -27.89 -6.49
CA LEU A 5 -75.95 -28.60 -5.90
C LEU A 5 -74.69 -27.68 -5.89
N THR A 6 -74.20 -27.41 -4.71
CA THR A 6 -72.91 -26.73 -4.51
C THR A 6 -71.83 -27.81 -4.37
N GLY A 7 -70.93 -27.85 -5.35
CA GLY A 7 -69.72 -28.69 -5.29
C GLY A 7 -68.57 -27.90 -4.61
N VAL A 8 -67.99 -28.49 -3.55
CA VAL A 8 -66.79 -27.99 -2.89
C VAL A 8 -65.58 -28.63 -3.54
N ALA A 9 -64.75 -27.83 -4.24
CA ALA A 9 -63.49 -28.26 -4.77
C ALA A 9 -62.41 -28.11 -3.68
N ALA A 10 -61.81 -29.23 -3.32
CA ALA A 10 -60.62 -29.25 -2.41
C ALA A 10 -59.38 -28.87 -3.18
N LEU A 11 -58.74 -27.77 -2.83
CA LEU A 11 -57.49 -27.31 -3.39
C LEU A 11 -56.34 -27.93 -2.57
N SER A 12 -55.65 -28.94 -3.12
CA SER A 12 -54.45 -29.51 -2.53
C SER A 12 -53.27 -28.60 -2.80
N LEU A 13 -52.73 -27.96 -1.73
CA LEU A 13 -51.48 -27.20 -1.74
C LEU A 13 -50.30 -28.18 -1.81
N LEU A 14 -49.61 -28.21 -2.95
CA LEU A 14 -48.29 -28.79 -3.10
C LEU A 14 -47.27 -27.86 -2.45
N VAL A 15 -46.68 -28.30 -1.35
CA VAL A 15 -45.54 -27.65 -0.71
C VAL A 15 -44.28 -28.06 -1.53
N PRO A 16 -43.53 -27.11 -2.10
CA PRO A 16 -42.27 -27.47 -2.76
C PRO A 16 -41.24 -27.91 -1.70
N ALA A 17 -40.62 -29.06 -1.96
CA ALA A 17 -39.51 -29.58 -1.16
C ALA A 17 -38.34 -28.58 -1.17
N SER A 18 -37.95 -28.10 -0.01
CA SER A 18 -36.74 -27.31 0.24
C SER A 18 -35.54 -28.11 -0.24
N ALA A 19 -34.88 -27.69 -1.31
CA ALA A 19 -33.56 -28.16 -1.66
C ALA A 19 -32.59 -27.74 -0.55
N ALA A 20 -32.09 -28.70 0.21
CA ALA A 20 -31.00 -28.46 1.14
C ALA A 20 -29.79 -27.96 0.36
N ALA A 21 -29.40 -26.73 0.57
CA ALA A 21 -28.16 -26.17 0.06
C ALA A 21 -27.00 -27.00 0.66
N ALA A 22 -26.30 -27.73 -0.19
CA ALA A 22 -25.06 -28.41 0.22
C ALA A 22 -24.09 -27.30 0.70
N ALA A 23 -23.69 -27.40 1.97
CA ALA A 23 -22.64 -26.56 2.53
C ALA A 23 -21.38 -26.81 1.71
N GLN A 24 -20.97 -25.83 0.91
CA GLN A 24 -19.66 -25.85 0.28
C GLN A 24 -18.62 -25.87 1.39
N ALA A 25 -17.75 -26.89 1.35
CA ALA A 25 -16.54 -26.91 2.16
C ALA A 25 -15.80 -25.59 1.92
N PRO A 26 -15.16 -25.00 2.97
CA PRO A 26 -14.36 -23.80 2.77
C PRO A 26 -13.28 -24.14 1.74
N GLY A 27 -13.46 -23.69 0.50
CA GLY A 27 -12.45 -23.77 -0.52
C GLY A 27 -11.21 -23.06 -0.02
N ALA A 28 -10.04 -23.69 -0.18
CA ALA A 28 -8.77 -23.04 0.07
C ALA A 28 -8.84 -21.65 -0.57
N ALA A 29 -8.69 -20.59 0.24
CA ALA A 29 -8.70 -19.22 -0.24
C ALA A 29 -7.68 -19.15 -1.38
N SER A 30 -8.12 -18.65 -2.54
CA SER A 30 -7.24 -18.51 -3.69
C SER A 30 -5.99 -17.75 -3.24
N THR A 31 -4.80 -18.28 -3.52
CA THR A 31 -3.52 -17.61 -3.22
C THR A 31 -3.40 -16.25 -3.92
N LEU A 32 -4.31 -15.95 -4.85
CA LEU A 32 -4.42 -14.68 -5.55
C LEU A 32 -5.23 -13.62 -4.78
N SER A 33 -5.85 -13.97 -3.65
CA SER A 33 -6.43 -13.00 -2.72
C SER A 33 -5.32 -12.30 -1.93
N CYS A 34 -5.63 -11.19 -1.28
CA CYS A 34 -4.69 -10.43 -0.45
C CYS A 34 -3.54 -9.78 -1.24
N PRO A 35 -3.81 -8.87 -2.17
CA PRO A 35 -2.79 -8.11 -2.87
C PRO A 35 -2.11 -7.09 -1.94
N ALA A 36 -0.87 -6.66 -2.30
CA ALA A 36 -0.25 -5.43 -1.83
C ALA A 36 -0.37 -4.41 -2.96
N VAL A 37 -1.21 -3.38 -2.78
CA VAL A 37 -1.69 -2.55 -3.90
C VAL A 37 -1.10 -1.14 -3.95
N ALA A 38 -0.35 -0.74 -2.94
CA ALA A 38 0.26 0.57 -2.83
C ALA A 38 1.54 0.50 -1.99
N HIS A 39 2.23 1.63 -1.85
CA HIS A 39 3.23 1.82 -0.82
C HIS A 39 2.66 1.38 0.54
N HIS A 40 3.46 0.69 1.33
CA HIS A 40 3.07 0.21 2.65
C HIS A 40 1.77 -0.61 2.66
N GLN A 41 1.61 -1.51 1.69
CA GLN A 41 0.61 -2.55 1.48
C GLN A 41 -0.70 -2.08 0.85
N ASP A 42 -1.35 -1.06 1.37
CA ASP A 42 -2.71 -0.69 0.98
C ASP A 42 -2.95 0.83 0.87
N ALA A 43 -4.18 1.22 0.56
CA ALA A 43 -4.56 2.62 0.41
C ALA A 43 -4.53 3.43 1.72
N ALA A 44 -4.56 2.78 2.87
CA ALA A 44 -4.48 3.41 4.18
C ALA A 44 -3.04 3.49 4.72
N HIS A 45 -2.08 2.90 4.00
CA HIS A 45 -0.68 2.74 4.41
C HIS A 45 -0.55 2.10 5.80
N ASN A 46 -1.37 1.08 6.09
CA ASN A 46 -1.42 0.48 7.41
C ASN A 46 -0.38 -0.63 7.65
N GLY A 47 0.35 -1.03 6.61
CA GLY A 47 1.37 -2.07 6.70
C GLY A 47 0.84 -3.49 6.90
N LEU A 48 -0.48 -3.70 6.83
CA LEU A 48 -1.11 -4.99 7.09
C LEU A 48 -1.48 -5.72 5.80
N SER A 49 -1.00 -6.94 5.66
CA SER A 49 -1.46 -7.86 4.62
C SER A 49 -2.49 -8.84 5.16
N CYS A 50 -3.54 -9.10 4.39
CA CYS A 50 -4.51 -10.14 4.71
C CYS A 50 -4.00 -11.57 4.40
N THR A 51 -2.81 -11.73 3.80
CA THR A 51 -2.17 -13.04 3.63
C THR A 51 -1.44 -13.48 4.90
N SER A 52 -1.16 -14.77 5.00
CA SER A 52 -0.21 -15.31 5.98
C SER A 52 0.92 -16.02 5.23
N LEU A 53 2.10 -16.03 5.83
CA LEU A 53 3.25 -16.77 5.35
C LEU A 53 3.51 -17.97 6.27
N PRO A 54 4.22 -19.01 5.80
CA PRO A 54 4.74 -20.07 6.67
C PRO A 54 5.59 -19.46 7.80
N ALA A 55 5.69 -20.14 8.95
CA ALA A 55 6.51 -19.69 10.07
C ALA A 55 8.00 -19.51 9.69
N SER A 56 8.45 -20.24 8.68
CA SER A 56 9.80 -20.15 8.11
C SER A 56 9.68 -20.05 6.58
N PRO A 57 9.42 -18.85 6.03
CA PRO A 57 9.29 -18.67 4.60
C PRO A 57 10.59 -19.07 3.87
N ALA A 58 10.45 -19.89 2.83
CA ALA A 58 11.59 -20.29 2.02
C ALA A 58 11.79 -19.30 0.86
N LYS A 59 13.04 -19.07 0.48
CA LYS A 59 13.33 -18.30 -0.73
C LYS A 59 12.75 -19.00 -1.95
N LYS A 60 11.83 -18.35 -2.66
CA LYS A 60 11.18 -18.86 -3.87
C LYS A 60 11.98 -18.56 -5.12
N TRP A 61 12.39 -17.30 -5.26
CA TRP A 61 13.15 -16.83 -6.40
C TRP A 61 13.89 -15.53 -6.07
N SER A 62 14.86 -15.21 -6.90
CA SER A 62 15.53 -13.91 -6.96
C SER A 62 15.78 -13.58 -8.41
N VAL A 63 15.60 -12.34 -8.82
CA VAL A 63 15.80 -11.86 -10.19
C VAL A 63 16.57 -10.54 -10.17
N THR A 64 17.49 -10.37 -11.10
CA THR A 64 18.19 -9.10 -11.33
C THR A 64 17.52 -8.37 -12.47
N LEU A 65 17.17 -7.12 -12.26
CA LEU A 65 16.56 -6.22 -13.23
C LEU A 65 17.57 -5.20 -13.76
N ASN A 66 17.14 -4.39 -14.70
CA ASN A 66 17.97 -3.34 -15.27
C ASN A 66 17.80 -2.04 -14.47
N GLY A 67 18.53 -1.95 -13.36
CA GLY A 67 18.53 -0.80 -12.44
C GLY A 67 17.80 -1.05 -11.13
N ASP A 68 17.96 -0.12 -10.19
CA ASP A 68 17.45 -0.23 -8.83
C ASP A 68 15.93 -0.24 -8.81
N ALA A 69 15.36 -1.22 -8.12
CA ALA A 69 13.93 -1.48 -8.08
C ALA A 69 13.22 -0.62 -7.03
N SER A 70 12.04 -0.13 -7.39
CA SER A 70 11.09 0.49 -6.47
C SER A 70 10.55 -0.53 -5.46
N TYR A 71 9.77 -0.05 -4.47
CA TYR A 71 8.91 -0.95 -3.71
C TYR A 71 8.00 -1.75 -4.66
N PRO A 72 7.73 -3.02 -4.35
CA PRO A 72 6.89 -3.86 -5.19
C PRO A 72 5.41 -3.67 -4.90
N VAL A 73 4.60 -3.88 -5.92
CA VAL A 73 3.14 -4.06 -5.83
C VAL A 73 2.82 -5.49 -6.24
N ILE A 74 1.99 -6.19 -5.47
CA ILE A 74 1.68 -7.61 -5.68
C ILE A 74 0.19 -7.78 -5.95
N ALA A 75 -0.17 -8.13 -7.16
CA ALA A 75 -1.56 -8.33 -7.57
C ALA A 75 -1.66 -9.25 -8.80
N ASP A 76 -2.79 -9.89 -9.01
CA ASP A 76 -3.09 -10.71 -10.20
C ASP A 76 -2.03 -11.79 -10.52
N GLY A 77 -1.42 -12.39 -9.49
CA GLY A 77 -0.36 -13.38 -9.67
C GLY A 77 0.95 -12.80 -10.21
N LYS A 78 1.16 -11.50 -10.07
CA LYS A 78 2.35 -10.78 -10.51
C LYS A 78 2.91 -9.88 -9.41
N VAL A 79 4.21 -9.61 -9.54
CA VAL A 79 4.92 -8.59 -8.79
C VAL A 79 5.30 -7.51 -9.78
N PHE A 80 4.81 -6.31 -9.55
CA PHE A 80 5.11 -5.13 -10.37
C PHE A 80 6.17 -4.30 -9.68
N VAL A 81 7.20 -3.91 -10.43
CA VAL A 81 8.27 -3.03 -9.98
C VAL A 81 8.66 -2.06 -11.09
N ALA A 82 8.91 -0.82 -10.73
CA ALA A 82 9.64 0.11 -11.60
C ALA A 82 11.12 0.06 -11.26
N THR A 83 11.98 0.30 -12.25
CA THR A 83 13.41 0.44 -12.00
C THR A 83 13.90 1.78 -12.54
N ALA A 84 14.84 2.42 -11.82
CA ALA A 84 15.57 3.55 -12.34
C ALA A 84 16.60 3.09 -13.37
N ASN A 85 17.00 3.97 -14.29
CA ASN A 85 18.09 3.69 -15.20
C ASN A 85 19.44 3.57 -14.45
N PRO A 86 20.32 2.64 -14.83
CA PRO A 86 21.64 2.54 -14.25
C PRO A 86 22.45 3.83 -14.41
N GLY A 87 23.29 4.14 -13.43
CA GLY A 87 24.22 5.26 -13.49
C GLY A 87 23.59 6.64 -13.30
N GLY A 88 22.37 6.73 -12.77
CA GLY A 88 21.70 7.99 -12.43
C GLY A 88 21.24 8.80 -13.64
N SER A 89 21.02 8.17 -14.80
CA SER A 89 20.35 8.81 -15.92
C SER A 89 18.84 8.81 -15.74
N TYR A 90 18.16 9.85 -16.20
CA TYR A 90 16.71 9.94 -16.12
C TYR A 90 15.99 8.80 -16.87
N GLY A 91 14.78 8.51 -16.45
CA GLY A 91 13.96 7.45 -16.99
C GLY A 91 14.13 6.12 -16.26
N GLY A 92 13.40 5.13 -16.71
CA GLY A 92 13.39 3.81 -16.11
C GLY A 92 12.50 2.84 -16.86
N TRP A 93 12.17 1.74 -16.19
CA TRP A 93 11.45 0.63 -16.79
C TRP A 93 10.40 0.07 -15.84
N LEU A 94 9.27 -0.31 -16.38
CA LEU A 94 8.25 -1.06 -15.63
C LEU A 94 8.31 -2.54 -16.00
N TYR A 95 8.30 -3.39 -14.99
CA TYR A 95 8.28 -4.84 -15.10
C TYR A 95 7.08 -5.44 -14.40
N ALA A 96 6.56 -6.52 -14.95
CA ALA A 96 5.75 -7.47 -14.23
C ALA A 96 6.46 -8.81 -14.17
N LEU A 97 6.68 -9.31 -12.97
CA LEU A 97 7.26 -10.61 -12.72
C LEU A 97 6.13 -11.59 -12.37
N ASN A 98 6.22 -12.83 -12.81
CA ASN A 98 5.32 -13.88 -12.38
C ASN A 98 5.55 -14.16 -10.89
N ALA A 99 4.53 -14.04 -10.04
CA ALA A 99 4.64 -14.17 -8.59
C ALA A 99 5.21 -15.53 -8.15
N THR A 100 4.90 -16.62 -8.88
CA THR A 100 5.35 -17.96 -8.53
C THR A 100 6.82 -18.21 -8.88
N SER A 101 7.31 -17.66 -10.01
CA SER A 101 8.62 -18.04 -10.58
C SER A 101 9.64 -16.92 -10.67
N GLY A 102 9.25 -15.66 -10.43
CA GLY A 102 10.10 -14.49 -10.64
C GLY A 102 10.42 -14.18 -12.11
N LYS A 103 9.98 -14.99 -13.06
CA LYS A 103 10.22 -14.73 -14.49
C LYS A 103 9.45 -13.50 -14.95
N VAL A 104 10.06 -12.71 -15.83
CA VAL A 104 9.38 -11.58 -16.47
C VAL A 104 8.16 -12.08 -17.23
N ALA A 105 6.98 -11.62 -16.81
CA ALA A 105 5.71 -11.92 -17.47
C ALA A 105 5.48 -10.96 -18.65
N TRP A 106 5.85 -9.68 -18.44
CA TRP A 106 5.94 -8.66 -19.49
C TRP A 106 6.88 -7.51 -19.04
N GLY A 107 7.32 -6.71 -19.96
CA GLY A 107 8.35 -5.68 -19.76
C GLY A 107 9.71 -6.14 -20.29
N PRO A 108 10.73 -5.26 -20.20
CA PRO A 108 10.68 -3.89 -19.71
C PRO A 108 9.83 -2.96 -20.57
N VAL A 109 8.96 -2.20 -19.95
CA VAL A 109 8.22 -1.10 -20.60
C VAL A 109 8.91 0.20 -20.23
N PRO A 110 9.35 1.03 -21.20
CA PRO A 110 10.02 2.27 -20.89
C PRO A 110 9.08 3.25 -20.20
N LEU A 111 9.58 3.88 -19.14
CA LEU A 111 8.89 4.93 -18.40
C LEU A 111 9.41 6.30 -18.84
N SER A 112 8.73 7.37 -18.45
CA SER A 112 9.12 8.74 -18.73
C SER A 112 10.61 8.98 -18.45
N ALA A 113 11.25 9.77 -19.27
CA ALA A 113 12.67 10.10 -19.16
C ALA A 113 12.95 11.39 -18.38
N THR A 114 11.94 12.01 -17.77
CA THR A 114 12.09 13.31 -17.08
C THR A 114 12.84 13.17 -15.75
N TYR A 115 12.55 12.09 -15.00
CA TYR A 115 13.20 11.77 -13.72
C TYR A 115 13.44 10.27 -13.61
N TYR A 116 14.14 9.85 -12.57
CA TYR A 116 14.46 8.44 -12.27
C TYR A 116 13.70 7.91 -11.05
N TRP A 117 12.79 8.69 -10.46
CA TRP A 117 11.96 8.28 -9.35
C TRP A 117 10.56 7.89 -9.85
N PHE A 118 10.08 6.74 -9.39
CA PHE A 118 8.79 6.20 -9.76
C PHE A 118 8.11 5.58 -8.55
N ALA A 119 6.83 5.80 -8.43
CA ALA A 119 5.98 5.19 -7.42
C ALA A 119 4.81 4.45 -8.06
N LEU A 120 4.37 3.37 -7.43
CA LEU A 120 3.42 2.44 -7.99
C LEU A 120 2.15 2.33 -7.15
N ALA A 121 1.01 2.11 -7.82
CA ALA A 121 -0.20 1.60 -7.21
C ALA A 121 -0.89 0.61 -8.16
N TYR A 122 -1.79 -0.22 -7.60
CA TYR A 122 -2.60 -1.14 -8.38
C TYR A 122 -4.09 -0.93 -8.05
N GLY A 123 -4.92 -0.94 -9.08
CA GLY A 123 -6.37 -0.88 -8.97
C GLY A 123 -7.04 -1.19 -10.31
N GLY A 124 -8.23 -1.74 -10.30
CA GLY A 124 -9.03 -1.97 -11.52
C GLY A 124 -8.33 -2.72 -12.66
N GLY A 125 -7.40 -3.65 -12.34
CA GLY A 125 -6.61 -4.40 -13.34
C GLY A 125 -5.53 -3.58 -14.03
N LYS A 126 -5.10 -2.48 -13.42
CA LYS A 126 -4.04 -1.59 -13.92
C LYS A 126 -2.97 -1.35 -12.86
N VAL A 127 -1.76 -1.12 -13.32
CA VAL A 127 -0.67 -0.56 -12.55
C VAL A 127 -0.56 0.91 -12.89
N TYR A 128 -0.63 1.76 -11.89
CA TYR A 128 -0.40 3.19 -12.00
C TYR A 128 1.04 3.47 -11.65
N VAL A 129 1.70 4.22 -12.49
CA VAL A 129 3.07 4.68 -12.26
C VAL A 129 3.02 6.19 -12.20
N ASN A 130 3.42 6.74 -11.06
CA ASN A 130 3.63 8.17 -10.92
C ASN A 130 5.12 8.47 -11.03
N ASN A 131 5.47 9.47 -11.84
CA ASN A 131 6.81 10.02 -11.93
C ASN A 131 6.89 11.31 -11.11
N PHE A 132 8.04 11.62 -10.61
CA PHE A 132 8.32 12.82 -9.83
C PHE A 132 7.92 14.15 -10.50
N ASP A 133 7.83 14.18 -11.84
CA ASP A 133 7.31 15.32 -12.61
C ASP A 133 5.78 15.44 -12.62
N GLY A 134 5.09 14.61 -11.84
CA GLY A 134 3.64 14.59 -11.78
C GLY A 134 2.96 13.91 -12.98
N THR A 135 3.71 13.22 -13.83
CA THR A 135 3.10 12.39 -14.88
C THR A 135 2.66 11.06 -14.32
N VAL A 136 1.35 10.82 -14.31
CA VAL A 136 0.74 9.55 -13.94
C VAL A 136 0.39 8.76 -15.19
N SER A 137 0.88 7.53 -15.28
CA SER A 137 0.58 6.62 -16.38
C SER A 137 -0.08 5.34 -15.87
N ALA A 138 -1.09 4.87 -16.57
CA ALA A 138 -1.76 3.60 -16.27
C ALA A 138 -1.40 2.54 -17.30
N TYR A 139 -1.02 1.37 -16.83
CA TYR A 139 -0.67 0.22 -17.67
C TYR A 139 -1.58 -0.96 -17.33
N SER A 140 -2.02 -1.70 -18.36
CA SER A 140 -2.73 -2.96 -18.14
C SER A 140 -1.86 -3.93 -17.34
N ALA A 141 -2.32 -4.37 -16.18
CA ALA A 141 -1.62 -5.36 -15.35
C ALA A 141 -1.45 -6.71 -16.06
N ALA A 142 -2.34 -7.02 -17.02
CA ALA A 142 -2.26 -8.26 -17.80
C ALA A 142 -1.17 -8.22 -18.88
N THR A 143 -0.96 -7.04 -19.54
CA THR A 143 -0.18 -6.97 -20.79
C THR A 143 0.94 -5.94 -20.80
N GLY A 144 1.00 -5.03 -19.82
CA GLY A 144 1.93 -3.90 -19.81
C GLY A 144 1.62 -2.79 -20.82
N ARG A 145 0.52 -2.92 -21.58
CA ARG A 145 0.12 -1.88 -22.53
C ARG A 145 -0.38 -0.65 -21.78
N GLN A 146 0.14 0.51 -22.12
CA GLN A 146 -0.34 1.78 -21.59
C GLN A 146 -1.80 2.02 -21.99
N ALA A 147 -2.64 2.30 -20.99
CA ALA A 147 -4.06 2.61 -21.18
C ALA A 147 -4.29 4.12 -21.30
N TRP A 148 -3.62 4.90 -20.47
CA TRP A 148 -3.65 6.36 -20.49
C TRP A 148 -2.42 6.93 -19.78
N ALA A 149 -2.14 8.21 -20.00
CA ALA A 149 -1.22 9.01 -19.21
C ALA A 149 -1.84 10.39 -18.98
N HIS A 150 -1.53 11.00 -17.85
CA HIS A 150 -1.98 12.33 -17.48
C HIS A 150 -0.84 13.07 -16.77
N ALA A 151 -0.52 14.27 -17.21
CA ALA A 151 0.41 15.15 -16.52
C ALA A 151 -0.39 16.12 -15.66
N THR A 152 -0.18 16.09 -14.36
CA THR A 152 -0.83 17.00 -13.40
C THR A 152 -0.26 18.42 -13.50
N GLY A 153 0.93 18.56 -14.08
CA GLY A 153 1.66 19.83 -14.12
C GLY A 153 2.26 20.23 -12.78
N SER A 154 2.34 19.29 -11.84
CA SER A 154 2.82 19.53 -10.50
C SER A 154 3.99 18.58 -10.20
N ASP A 155 5.19 19.13 -10.08
CA ASP A 155 6.39 18.39 -9.68
C ASP A 155 6.30 17.90 -8.21
N PHE A 156 7.29 17.13 -7.77
CA PHE A 156 7.38 16.60 -6.41
C PHE A 156 6.17 15.73 -6.02
N SER A 157 5.69 14.96 -6.97
CA SER A 157 4.52 14.11 -6.79
C SER A 157 4.84 12.88 -5.93
N GLY A 158 4.00 12.59 -4.95
CA GLY A 158 4.15 11.47 -4.02
C GLY A 158 3.64 10.13 -4.56
N GLU A 159 3.57 9.14 -3.69
CA GLU A 159 3.07 7.81 -4.02
C GLU A 159 1.57 7.86 -4.34
N PRO A 160 1.15 7.28 -5.48
CA PRO A 160 -0.26 7.21 -5.83
C PRO A 160 -0.97 6.13 -5.01
N VAL A 161 -2.26 6.35 -4.80
CA VAL A 161 -3.16 5.38 -4.18
C VAL A 161 -4.38 5.16 -5.07
N ALA A 162 -4.69 3.91 -5.39
CA ALA A 162 -5.92 3.55 -6.09
C ALA A 162 -6.98 3.09 -5.10
N TYR A 163 -8.14 3.75 -5.10
CA TYR A 163 -9.24 3.43 -4.20
C TYR A 163 -10.59 3.69 -4.85
N ASN A 164 -11.45 2.67 -4.91
CA ASN A 164 -12.82 2.73 -5.43
C ASN A 164 -12.97 3.41 -6.80
N GLY A 165 -12.12 3.08 -7.76
CA GLY A 165 -12.20 3.59 -9.13
C GLY A 165 -11.54 4.95 -9.35
N VAL A 166 -10.82 5.45 -8.35
CA VAL A 166 -10.10 6.73 -8.37
C VAL A 166 -8.65 6.54 -8.00
N VAL A 167 -7.75 7.21 -8.69
CA VAL A 167 -6.32 7.33 -8.34
C VAL A 167 -6.11 8.67 -7.68
N TYR A 168 -5.62 8.65 -6.45
CA TYR A 168 -5.28 9.84 -5.66
C TYR A 168 -3.78 9.98 -5.59
N LEU A 169 -3.28 11.20 -5.69
CA LEU A 169 -1.87 11.53 -5.51
C LEU A 169 -1.73 13.00 -5.11
N GLN A 170 -0.68 13.32 -4.39
CA GLN A 170 -0.30 14.70 -4.12
C GLN A 170 0.81 15.13 -5.06
N GLY A 171 0.68 16.33 -5.65
CA GLY A 171 1.74 17.10 -6.25
C GLY A 171 2.34 18.11 -5.27
N SER A 172 3.01 19.15 -5.76
CA SER A 172 3.69 20.15 -4.92
C SER A 172 2.74 21.01 -4.09
N SER A 173 1.50 21.16 -4.49
CA SER A 173 0.58 22.10 -3.82
C SER A 173 -0.88 21.66 -3.79
N SER A 174 -1.21 20.53 -4.39
CA SER A 174 -2.58 20.04 -4.52
C SER A 174 -2.64 18.52 -4.49
N VAL A 175 -3.76 17.98 -4.08
CA VAL A 175 -4.11 16.57 -4.28
C VAL A 175 -5.00 16.47 -5.51
N PHE A 176 -4.69 15.51 -6.37
CA PHE A 176 -5.45 15.18 -7.55
C PHE A 176 -6.21 13.87 -7.34
N ALA A 177 -7.45 13.83 -7.82
CA ALA A 177 -8.20 12.60 -8.00
C ALA A 177 -8.43 12.38 -9.49
N LEU A 178 -7.91 11.26 -9.99
CA LEU A 178 -8.02 10.88 -11.39
C LEU A 178 -8.93 9.66 -11.54
N SER A 179 -9.72 9.64 -12.61
CA SER A 179 -10.49 8.45 -12.96
C SER A 179 -9.56 7.28 -13.28
N GLU A 180 -9.68 6.15 -12.57
CA GLU A 180 -8.96 4.91 -12.89
C GLU A 180 -9.17 4.47 -14.35
N LYS A 181 -10.34 4.75 -14.91
CA LYS A 181 -10.72 4.31 -16.25
C LYS A 181 -10.03 5.13 -17.34
N THR A 182 -9.91 6.44 -17.16
CA THR A 182 -9.54 7.36 -18.26
C THR A 182 -8.36 8.26 -17.96
N GLY A 183 -7.93 8.39 -16.70
CA GLY A 183 -6.93 9.37 -16.28
C GLY A 183 -7.45 10.82 -16.22
N ALA A 184 -8.74 11.04 -16.49
CA ALA A 184 -9.32 12.38 -16.40
C ALA A 184 -9.35 12.86 -14.95
N VAL A 185 -9.04 14.12 -14.72
CA VAL A 185 -9.18 14.77 -13.40
C VAL A 185 -10.64 14.81 -13.03
N LEU A 186 -10.98 14.22 -11.89
CA LEU A 186 -12.31 14.28 -11.28
C LEU A 186 -12.42 15.51 -10.39
N TRP A 187 -11.37 15.80 -9.65
CA TRP A 187 -11.19 17.01 -8.87
C TRP A 187 -9.70 17.24 -8.56
N GLU A 188 -9.39 18.49 -8.29
CA GLU A 188 -8.14 18.96 -7.71
C GLU A 188 -8.48 19.70 -6.42
N SER A 189 -7.71 19.46 -5.35
CA SER A 189 -7.94 20.12 -4.06
C SER A 189 -7.59 21.62 -4.15
N PRO A 190 -8.07 22.45 -3.22
CA PRO A 190 -7.49 23.75 -2.98
C PRO A 190 -6.00 23.65 -2.69
N TYR A 191 -5.29 24.76 -2.82
CA TYR A 191 -3.88 24.85 -2.48
C TYR A 191 -3.61 24.32 -1.06
N LEU A 192 -2.67 23.39 -0.94
CA LEU A 192 -2.14 22.85 0.31
C LEU A 192 -0.68 23.25 0.39
N ASP A 193 -0.23 23.71 1.53
CA ASP A 193 1.16 24.14 1.70
C ASP A 193 2.05 22.92 1.89
N GLY A 194 2.98 22.67 0.95
CA GLY A 194 3.98 21.60 1.02
C GLY A 194 4.02 20.64 -0.18
N ASP A 195 5.15 19.96 -0.31
CA ASP A 195 5.52 19.14 -1.46
C ASP A 195 5.36 17.64 -1.20
N GLY A 196 5.05 16.90 -2.26
CA GLY A 196 5.32 15.48 -2.47
C GLY A 196 5.08 14.53 -1.31
N SER A 197 3.89 14.50 -0.73
CA SER A 197 3.55 13.51 0.29
C SER A 197 2.80 12.31 -0.28
N SER A 198 2.86 11.19 0.44
CA SER A 198 1.98 10.06 0.17
C SER A 198 0.62 10.29 0.81
N VAL A 199 -0.42 10.21 0.01
CA VAL A 199 -1.79 10.30 0.51
C VAL A 199 -2.25 8.96 1.04
N SER A 200 -2.95 8.94 2.18
CA SER A 200 -3.70 7.77 2.65
C SER A 200 -5.19 7.95 2.39
N VAL A 201 -5.85 6.88 2.02
CA VAL A 201 -7.26 6.91 1.65
C VAL A 201 -8.03 5.79 2.33
N ASN A 202 -9.17 6.13 2.89
CA ASN A 202 -10.15 5.14 3.36
C ASN A 202 -11.59 5.62 3.06
N GLY A 203 -12.61 4.88 3.52
CA GLY A 203 -14.02 5.24 3.30
C GLY A 203 -14.46 6.58 3.87
N THR A 204 -13.63 7.26 4.65
CA THR A 204 -13.97 8.52 5.32
C THR A 204 -13.32 9.75 4.69
N GLY A 205 -12.22 9.61 3.94
CA GLY A 205 -11.55 10.73 3.30
C GLY A 205 -10.20 10.40 2.69
N VAL A 206 -9.58 11.42 2.12
CA VAL A 206 -8.17 11.46 1.71
C VAL A 206 -7.42 12.25 2.78
N TYR A 207 -6.36 11.66 3.29
CA TYR A 207 -5.52 12.24 4.35
C TYR A 207 -4.16 12.60 3.76
N VAL A 208 -3.66 13.76 4.15
CA VAL A 208 -2.46 14.38 3.55
C VAL A 208 -1.66 15.06 4.64
N ALA A 209 -0.36 14.85 4.64
CA ALA A 209 0.60 15.59 5.45
C ALA A 209 1.55 16.35 4.53
N ALA A 210 1.42 17.66 4.44
CA ALA A 210 2.12 18.51 3.51
C ALA A 210 2.74 19.72 4.19
N GLY A 211 4.03 19.94 4.00
CA GLY A 211 4.76 21.02 4.65
C GLY A 211 4.68 20.93 6.18
N CYS A 212 4.09 21.93 6.79
CA CYS A 212 3.85 21.97 8.23
C CYS A 212 2.41 21.67 8.63
N SER A 213 1.62 21.18 7.69
CA SER A 213 0.18 21.06 7.80
C SER A 213 -0.29 19.65 7.49
N TRP A 214 -1.43 19.27 8.02
CA TRP A 214 -2.12 18.03 7.71
C TRP A 214 -3.60 18.30 7.45
N PHE A 215 -4.19 17.47 6.57
CA PHE A 215 -5.51 17.71 6.06
C PHE A 215 -6.29 16.41 5.95
N ARG A 216 -7.61 16.50 6.07
CA ARG A 216 -8.54 15.52 5.56
C ARG A 216 -9.41 16.16 4.48
N LEU A 217 -9.45 15.52 3.31
CA LEU A 217 -10.22 15.98 2.17
C LEU A 217 -11.42 15.05 1.93
N ALA A 218 -12.48 15.62 1.37
CA ALA A 218 -13.66 14.87 0.97
C ALA A 218 -13.36 14.03 -0.28
N LEU A 219 -13.66 12.72 -0.24
CA LEU A 219 -13.43 11.78 -1.35
C LEU A 219 -14.05 12.24 -2.68
N ALA A 220 -15.26 12.83 -2.62
CA ALA A 220 -16.00 13.17 -3.82
C ALA A 220 -15.59 14.49 -4.47
N THR A 221 -14.99 15.42 -3.72
CA THR A 221 -14.81 16.81 -4.17
C THR A 221 -13.43 17.40 -3.90
N GLY A 222 -12.59 16.75 -3.09
CA GLY A 222 -11.31 17.30 -2.64
C GLY A 222 -11.42 18.47 -1.66
N ALA A 223 -12.64 18.84 -1.24
CA ALA A 223 -12.85 19.92 -0.29
C ALA A 223 -12.23 19.58 1.08
N VAL A 224 -11.58 20.55 1.71
CA VAL A 224 -11.01 20.39 3.04
C VAL A 224 -12.12 20.20 4.07
N ILE A 225 -12.12 19.06 4.77
CA ILE A 225 -13.03 18.75 5.86
C ILE A 225 -12.49 19.34 7.18
N TRP A 226 -11.21 19.13 7.43
CA TRP A 226 -10.45 19.74 8.52
C TRP A 226 -8.97 19.86 8.13
N SER A 227 -8.27 20.74 8.78
CA SER A 227 -6.82 20.95 8.69
C SER A 227 -6.21 21.23 10.04
N GLY A 228 -4.93 20.99 10.17
CA GLY A 228 -4.10 21.36 11.30
C GLY A 228 -2.76 21.87 10.80
N ASN A 229 -2.02 22.59 11.69
CA ASN A 229 -0.70 23.12 11.39
C ASN A 229 0.12 23.16 12.69
N ASN A 230 1.42 22.84 12.61
CA ASN A 230 2.31 22.88 13.78
C ASN A 230 3.14 24.17 13.88
N GLY A 231 2.91 25.15 12.99
CA GLY A 231 3.57 26.44 13.01
C GLY A 231 5.00 26.45 12.51
N CYS A 232 5.51 25.35 11.94
CA CYS A 232 6.81 25.38 11.28
C CYS A 232 6.76 26.19 9.99
N GLY A 233 7.89 26.65 9.49
CA GLY A 233 8.02 27.29 8.18
C GLY A 233 8.87 26.41 7.29
N GLY A 234 8.27 25.61 6.43
CA GLY A 234 9.03 24.77 5.53
C GLY A 234 8.17 24.02 4.56
N GLY A 235 8.71 23.71 3.38
CA GLY A 235 8.17 22.74 2.43
C GLY A 235 8.66 21.33 2.78
N GLY A 236 8.09 20.36 2.14
CA GLY A 236 8.41 18.95 2.29
C GLY A 236 7.15 18.14 2.52
N GLY A 237 7.14 16.93 2.00
CA GLY A 237 6.05 16.00 2.15
C GLY A 237 6.20 15.11 3.35
N GLY A 238 5.10 14.53 3.78
CA GLY A 238 5.04 13.47 4.78
C GLY A 238 4.16 12.33 4.29
N THR A 239 4.24 11.21 4.97
CA THR A 239 3.33 10.09 4.75
C THR A 239 2.31 10.08 5.88
N THR A 240 1.06 9.77 5.55
CA THR A 240 0.00 9.51 6.52
C THR A 240 -0.24 8.01 6.63
N TYR A 241 -0.58 7.53 7.81
CA TYR A 241 -0.86 6.12 8.09
C TYR A 241 -2.15 6.03 8.90
N LEU A 242 -3.14 5.28 8.41
CA LEU A 242 -4.47 5.25 9.02
C LEU A 242 -4.71 3.97 9.81
N ALA A 243 -5.07 4.09 11.06
CA ALA A 243 -5.45 2.96 11.90
C ALA A 243 -6.45 3.36 12.98
N ASP A 244 -7.47 2.55 13.20
CA ASP A 244 -8.42 2.64 14.35
C ASP A 244 -8.99 4.07 14.61
N GLY A 245 -9.32 4.78 13.52
CA GLY A 245 -9.84 6.16 13.61
C GLY A 245 -8.80 7.23 13.93
N LEU A 246 -7.51 6.85 13.91
CA LEU A 246 -6.37 7.74 14.05
C LEU A 246 -5.67 7.90 12.70
N ASP A 247 -5.01 9.04 12.54
CA ASP A 247 -4.11 9.40 11.47
C ASP A 247 -2.74 9.67 12.09
N PHE A 248 -1.74 8.88 11.68
CA PHE A 248 -0.35 9.00 12.09
C PHE A 248 0.39 9.73 10.98
N GLU A 249 0.62 11.02 11.15
CA GLU A 249 1.23 11.85 10.13
C GLU A 249 2.70 12.16 10.46
N THR A 250 3.58 12.07 9.46
CA THR A 250 5.02 12.20 9.67
C THR A 250 5.49 13.63 9.74
N VAL A 251 4.69 14.60 9.31
CA VAL A 251 4.98 16.02 9.49
C VAL A 251 4.80 16.42 10.96
N GLY A 252 5.87 16.39 11.74
CA GLY A 252 5.83 16.63 13.17
C GLY A 252 5.62 15.37 14.00
N SER A 253 5.51 14.19 13.38
CA SER A 253 5.32 12.90 14.07
C SER A 253 4.11 12.90 15.00
N LEU A 254 2.98 13.38 14.51
CA LEU A 254 1.76 13.57 15.30
C LEU A 254 0.78 12.41 15.12
N VAL A 255 0.05 12.13 16.18
CA VAL A 255 -1.13 11.26 16.15
C VAL A 255 -2.36 12.13 16.22
N VAL A 256 -3.19 12.06 15.20
CA VAL A 256 -4.36 12.91 15.01
C VAL A 256 -5.63 12.07 14.98
N LYS A 257 -6.72 12.54 15.58
CA LYS A 257 -8.03 11.92 15.40
C LYS A 257 -8.51 12.11 13.97
N ALA A 258 -8.60 11.02 13.19
CA ALA A 258 -8.98 11.05 11.79
C ALA A 258 -10.34 11.73 11.51
N GLY A 259 -11.27 11.68 12.47
CA GLY A 259 -12.58 12.32 12.36
C GLY A 259 -12.58 13.85 12.55
N THR A 260 -11.62 14.42 13.31
CA THR A 260 -11.67 15.82 13.78
C THR A 260 -10.40 16.63 13.55
N GLY A 261 -9.30 16.01 13.16
CA GLY A 261 -8.00 16.67 13.01
C GLY A 261 -7.32 17.06 14.35
N LYS A 262 -7.90 16.65 15.49
CA LYS A 262 -7.33 17.00 16.79
C LYS A 262 -6.13 16.12 17.11
N THR A 263 -4.98 16.73 17.37
CA THR A 263 -3.79 16.03 17.86
C THR A 263 -4.04 15.41 19.23
N VAL A 264 -3.66 14.12 19.38
CA VAL A 264 -3.84 13.35 20.61
C VAL A 264 -2.54 12.75 21.13
N GLY A 265 -1.45 12.90 20.40
CA GLY A 265 -0.13 12.39 20.82
C GLY A 265 0.91 12.54 19.73
N THR A 266 2.04 11.90 19.97
CA THR A 266 3.16 11.79 19.03
C THR A 266 3.56 10.32 18.88
N PHE A 267 4.29 9.99 17.82
CA PHE A 267 4.88 8.67 17.60
C PHE A 267 6.32 8.80 17.12
N SER A 268 7.02 7.68 16.99
CA SER A 268 8.39 7.66 16.49
C SER A 268 8.62 6.41 15.65
N GLY A 269 9.26 6.59 14.51
CA GLY A 269 9.52 5.50 13.55
C GLY A 269 8.39 5.31 12.55
N VAL A 270 8.56 4.35 11.64
CA VAL A 270 7.55 4.00 10.64
C VAL A 270 6.60 2.97 11.24
N PRO A 271 5.28 3.23 11.23
CA PRO A 271 4.30 2.33 11.85
C PRO A 271 3.81 1.23 10.91
N ALA A 272 3.36 0.12 11.49
CA ALA A 272 2.39 -0.81 10.90
C ALA A 272 1.34 -1.15 11.94
N PHE A 273 0.11 -1.51 11.52
CA PHE A 273 -1.00 -1.67 12.44
C PHE A 273 -1.73 -3.00 12.26
N SER A 274 -2.13 -3.60 13.37
CA SER A 274 -3.01 -4.77 13.37
C SER A 274 -4.01 -4.68 14.51
N GLY A 275 -5.27 -4.49 14.19
CA GLY A 275 -6.28 -4.18 15.20
C GLY A 275 -5.94 -2.89 15.93
N GLN A 276 -5.83 -2.97 17.26
CA GLN A 276 -5.46 -1.83 18.11
C GLN A 276 -3.96 -1.73 18.40
N ASP A 277 -3.15 -2.63 17.86
CA ASP A 277 -1.71 -2.63 18.08
C ASP A 277 -0.98 -1.93 16.93
N GLY A 278 -0.12 -0.98 17.30
CA GLY A 278 0.81 -0.30 16.41
C GLY A 278 2.24 -0.77 16.66
N TYR A 279 2.95 -1.07 15.58
CA TYR A 279 4.34 -1.53 15.58
C TYR A 279 5.18 -0.46 14.90
N PHE A 280 6.10 0.14 15.62
CA PHE A 280 6.88 1.29 15.17
C PHE A 280 8.35 0.89 15.02
N ALA A 281 8.86 0.94 13.80
CA ALA A 281 10.25 0.63 13.48
C ALA A 281 11.10 1.90 13.51
N ASN A 282 12.16 1.91 14.34
CA ASN A 282 13.08 3.04 14.46
C ASN A 282 14.48 2.57 14.83
N GLY A 283 15.48 2.87 13.98
CA GLY A 283 16.85 2.41 14.15
C GLY A 283 16.92 0.88 14.17
N THR A 284 17.38 0.30 15.25
CA THR A 284 17.44 -1.16 15.45
C THR A 284 16.25 -1.70 16.25
N SER A 285 15.29 -0.84 16.59
CA SER A 285 14.19 -1.18 17.51
C SER A 285 12.86 -1.31 16.79
N VAL A 286 12.05 -2.24 17.26
CA VAL A 286 10.60 -2.29 17.01
C VAL A 286 9.89 -2.11 18.34
N PHE A 287 9.08 -1.07 18.44
CA PHE A 287 8.24 -0.80 19.60
C PHE A 287 6.79 -1.12 19.28
N CYS A 288 6.10 -1.83 20.16
CA CYS A 288 4.67 -2.13 20.03
C CYS A 288 3.88 -1.51 21.18
N GLU A 289 2.79 -0.83 20.85
CA GLU A 289 1.83 -0.30 21.81
C GLU A 289 0.39 -0.42 21.30
N ASN A 290 -0.55 -0.45 22.23
CA ASN A 290 -1.96 -0.22 21.88
C ASN A 290 -2.15 1.24 21.51
N VAL A 291 -2.55 1.52 20.26
CA VAL A 291 -2.60 2.90 19.72
C VAL A 291 -3.69 3.76 20.35
N THR A 292 -4.75 3.15 20.89
CA THR A 292 -5.85 3.89 21.52
C THR A 292 -5.54 4.25 22.97
N THR A 293 -5.01 3.29 23.75
CA THR A 293 -4.70 3.50 25.18
C THR A 293 -3.28 4.00 25.43
N ARG A 294 -2.41 3.93 24.40
CA ARG A 294 -0.98 4.25 24.47
C ARG A 294 -0.22 3.37 25.47
N THR A 295 -0.73 2.15 25.69
CA THR A 295 -0.11 1.19 26.60
C THR A 295 0.95 0.39 25.86
N PRO A 296 2.23 0.42 26.31
CA PRO A 296 3.29 -0.41 25.74
C PRO A 296 2.98 -1.90 25.84
N VAL A 297 3.26 -2.65 24.76
CA VAL A 297 3.14 -4.13 24.72
C VAL A 297 4.51 -4.76 24.79
N PHE A 298 5.44 -4.38 23.92
CA PHE A 298 6.83 -4.82 23.96
C PHE A 298 7.76 -3.82 23.27
N THR A 299 9.07 -3.98 23.53
CA THR A 299 10.14 -3.42 22.68
C THR A 299 11.08 -4.56 22.31
N ALA A 300 11.37 -4.67 21.03
CA ALA A 300 12.27 -5.68 20.46
C ALA A 300 13.45 -5.02 19.77
N GLN A 301 14.56 -5.76 19.63
CA GLN A 301 15.75 -5.34 18.90
C GLN A 301 16.03 -6.30 17.77
N VAL A 302 16.42 -5.76 16.62
CA VAL A 302 17.00 -6.53 15.51
C VAL A 302 18.51 -6.25 15.40
N PRO A 303 19.28 -7.15 14.76
CA PRO A 303 20.74 -7.06 14.77
C PRO A 303 21.37 -5.87 14.05
N ALA A 304 20.61 -5.18 13.18
CA ALA A 304 21.10 -4.03 12.42
C ALA A 304 19.98 -3.02 12.19
N THR A 305 20.33 -1.83 11.71
CA THR A 305 19.37 -0.76 11.37
C THR A 305 18.31 -1.27 10.41
N ILE A 306 17.07 -0.96 10.69
CA ILE A 306 15.91 -1.27 9.84
C ILE A 306 15.90 -0.25 8.71
N ASP A 307 15.90 -0.73 7.48
CA ASP A 307 15.93 0.07 6.25
C ASP A 307 14.61 -0.01 5.47
N THR A 308 13.61 -0.71 5.97
CA THR A 308 12.28 -0.82 5.36
C THR A 308 11.19 -0.41 6.32
N SER A 309 10.02 -0.08 5.78
CA SER A 309 8.82 -0.02 6.61
C SER A 309 8.48 -1.42 7.13
N PRO A 310 7.89 -1.53 8.33
CA PRO A 310 7.43 -2.81 8.83
C PRO A 310 6.19 -3.28 8.05
N ALA A 311 6.10 -4.59 7.78
CA ALA A 311 4.95 -5.20 7.13
C ALA A 311 4.43 -6.38 7.94
N ILE A 312 3.12 -6.44 8.17
CA ILE A 312 2.48 -7.48 8.98
C ILE A 312 1.78 -8.49 8.07
N ALA A 313 2.01 -9.78 8.35
CA ALA A 313 1.26 -10.87 7.74
C ALA A 313 0.99 -11.97 8.77
N GLY A 314 -0.28 -12.20 9.07
CA GLY A 314 -0.69 -13.12 10.13
C GLY A 314 -0.13 -12.70 11.49
N GLN A 315 0.70 -13.54 12.11
CA GLN A 315 1.32 -13.30 13.40
C GLN A 315 2.79 -12.84 13.31
N SER A 316 3.22 -12.44 12.13
CA SER A 316 4.60 -12.03 11.87
C SER A 316 4.68 -10.59 11.40
N LEU A 317 5.60 -9.85 11.98
CA LEU A 317 6.04 -8.53 11.53
C LEU A 317 7.38 -8.69 10.81
N TYR A 318 7.45 -8.25 9.56
CA TYR A 318 8.64 -8.32 8.74
C TYR A 318 9.32 -6.97 8.66
N VAL A 319 10.65 -6.96 8.81
CA VAL A 319 11.51 -5.79 8.62
C VAL A 319 12.79 -6.19 7.91
N GLY A 320 13.21 -5.42 6.94
CA GLY A 320 14.50 -5.58 6.28
C GLY A 320 15.55 -4.67 6.89
N THR A 321 16.79 -5.11 6.95
CA THR A 321 17.84 -4.46 7.71
C THR A 321 19.14 -4.29 6.91
N ALA A 322 19.95 -3.31 7.30
CA ALA A 322 21.20 -2.90 6.65
C ALA A 322 22.27 -4.02 6.54
N ASN A 323 22.16 -5.09 7.33
CA ASN A 323 23.05 -6.25 7.25
C ASN A 323 22.66 -7.27 6.17
N SER A 324 21.81 -6.87 5.20
CA SER A 324 21.37 -7.72 4.11
C SER A 324 20.52 -8.92 4.58
N GLU A 325 19.63 -8.67 5.52
CA GLU A 325 18.68 -9.67 6.00
C GLU A 325 17.27 -9.08 6.13
N VAL A 326 16.28 -9.96 6.07
CA VAL A 326 14.91 -9.67 6.48
C VAL A 326 14.56 -10.53 7.68
N TYR A 327 13.98 -9.92 8.71
CA TYR A 327 13.60 -10.59 9.96
C TYR A 327 12.09 -10.67 10.06
N ALA A 328 11.59 -11.78 10.61
CA ALA A 328 10.24 -11.90 11.10
C ALA A 328 10.24 -11.87 12.63
N LEU A 329 9.44 -10.99 13.20
CA LEU A 329 9.21 -10.90 14.64
C LEU A 329 7.78 -11.33 14.94
N SER A 330 7.57 -12.02 16.06
CA SER A 330 6.23 -12.32 16.58
C SER A 330 5.50 -11.02 16.91
N THR A 331 4.32 -10.80 16.35
CA THR A 331 3.47 -9.64 16.66
C THR A 331 3.02 -9.60 18.12
N THR A 332 3.03 -10.74 18.83
CA THR A 332 2.61 -10.82 20.22
C THR A 332 3.76 -10.56 21.21
N THR A 333 5.00 -10.96 20.88
CA THR A 333 6.11 -10.97 21.83
C THR A 333 7.33 -10.18 21.40
N GLY A 334 7.39 -9.74 20.14
CA GLY A 334 8.56 -9.10 19.54
C GLY A 334 9.77 -10.04 19.33
N LYS A 335 9.68 -11.32 19.67
CA LYS A 335 10.78 -12.26 19.46
C LYS A 335 11.01 -12.51 17.98
N ILE A 336 12.27 -12.51 17.55
CA ILE A 336 12.64 -12.95 16.21
C ILE A 336 12.31 -14.43 16.09
N THR A 337 11.50 -14.77 15.10
CA THR A 337 11.03 -16.14 14.81
C THR A 337 11.68 -16.72 13.56
N TRP A 338 12.15 -15.86 12.66
CA TRP A 338 12.79 -16.25 11.40
C TRP A 338 13.65 -15.11 10.85
N HIS A 339 14.61 -15.44 10.02
CA HIS A 339 15.33 -14.49 9.18
C HIS A 339 15.68 -15.11 7.83
N GLY A 340 15.83 -14.27 6.81
CA GLY A 340 16.19 -14.66 5.46
C GLY A 340 17.27 -13.77 4.88
N ALA A 341 18.32 -14.42 4.33
CA ALA A 341 19.41 -13.69 3.71
C ALA A 341 19.01 -13.08 2.38
N LEU A 342 19.44 -11.85 2.16
CA LEU A 342 19.24 -11.05 0.96
C LEU A 342 20.57 -10.88 0.21
N PRO A 343 20.53 -10.62 -1.10
CA PRO A 343 21.76 -10.39 -1.89
C PRO A 343 22.47 -9.05 -1.57
N GLY A 344 21.81 -8.15 -0.87
CA GLY A 344 22.32 -6.86 -0.44
C GLY A 344 21.36 -6.24 0.59
N PRO A 345 21.65 -5.06 1.16
CA PRO A 345 20.72 -4.35 2.00
C PRO A 345 19.40 -4.11 1.26
N PRO A 346 18.26 -4.29 1.90
CA PRO A 346 17.00 -3.86 1.30
C PRO A 346 17.04 -2.35 1.15
N GLY A 347 16.43 -1.90 0.14
CA GLY A 347 16.62 -0.53 -0.22
C GLY A 347 17.44 -0.48 -1.49
N GLY A 348 17.34 0.43 -2.21
CA GLY A 348 17.93 0.68 -3.47
C GLY A 348 16.94 1.50 -4.10
N GLY A 349 17.14 2.55 -4.26
CA GLY A 349 16.20 3.32 -4.86
C GLY A 349 16.79 4.53 -5.33
N ALA A 350 16.15 5.04 -6.21
CA ALA A 350 16.38 6.27 -6.84
C ALA A 350 16.90 7.33 -5.88
N GLN A 351 17.92 8.02 -6.28
CA GLN A 351 18.68 9.01 -5.51
C GLN A 351 17.89 10.23 -5.01
N PHE A 352 16.64 10.34 -5.29
CA PHE A 352 15.72 11.31 -4.69
C PHE A 352 14.62 10.53 -3.99
N SER A 353 15.04 10.00 -3.05
CA SER A 353 14.60 9.17 -2.02
C SER A 353 13.62 9.84 -1.10
N SER A 354 12.49 9.63 -1.33
CA SER A 354 11.49 8.98 -0.55
C SER A 354 10.50 8.55 -1.56
N PRO A 355 10.17 7.36 -1.66
CA PRO A 355 9.85 6.52 -0.54
C PRO A 355 11.03 5.68 -0.13
N VAL A 356 11.07 5.37 1.13
CA VAL A 356 11.78 4.26 1.68
C VAL A 356 11.56 3.07 0.77
N SER A 357 12.63 2.41 0.38
CA SER A 357 12.56 1.15 -0.31
C SER A 357 11.82 0.17 0.57
N ASP A 358 10.64 -0.20 0.15
CA ASP A 358 9.70 -0.90 1.00
C ASP A 358 9.61 -2.36 0.61
N ILE A 359 9.28 -3.19 1.59
CA ILE A 359 8.89 -4.58 1.37
C ILE A 359 7.39 -4.66 1.13
N ALA A 360 6.97 -5.66 0.36
CA ALA A 360 5.56 -5.96 0.21
C ALA A 360 5.25 -7.39 0.59
N VAL A 361 4.10 -7.59 1.24
CA VAL A 361 3.58 -8.92 1.57
C VAL A 361 2.21 -9.08 0.94
N GLY A 362 2.07 -10.00 0.01
CA GLY A 362 0.82 -10.24 -0.68
C GLY A 362 0.82 -11.58 -1.40
N GLN A 363 -0.35 -12.16 -1.58
CA GLN A 363 -0.56 -13.38 -2.35
C GLN A 363 0.37 -14.55 -1.93
N GLY A 364 0.67 -14.65 -0.63
CA GLY A 364 1.55 -15.69 -0.09
C GLY A 364 3.05 -15.44 -0.29
N LEU A 365 3.45 -14.24 -0.64
CA LEU A 365 4.85 -13.84 -0.82
C LEU A 365 5.22 -12.66 0.07
N LEU A 366 6.44 -12.67 0.57
CA LEU A 366 7.20 -11.51 1.02
C LEU A 366 8.19 -11.17 -0.10
N VAL A 367 8.10 -9.96 -0.65
CA VAL A 367 8.97 -9.50 -1.74
C VAL A 367 9.83 -8.34 -1.25
N VAL A 368 11.14 -8.49 -1.43
CA VAL A 368 12.16 -7.56 -0.93
C VAL A 368 13.05 -7.12 -2.10
N PRO A 369 13.03 -5.84 -2.47
CA PRO A 369 14.01 -5.28 -3.40
C PRO A 369 15.32 -4.97 -2.68
N THR A 370 16.45 -5.17 -3.38
CA THR A 370 17.81 -4.89 -2.91
C THR A 370 18.63 -4.35 -4.08
N GLY A 371 18.62 -3.03 -4.28
CA GLY A 371 19.16 -2.43 -5.49
C GLY A 371 18.45 -2.97 -6.75
N ALA A 372 19.23 -3.48 -7.70
CA ALA A 372 18.69 -4.07 -8.93
C ALA A 372 18.10 -5.48 -8.77
N GLN A 373 18.14 -6.06 -7.57
CA GLN A 373 17.61 -7.40 -7.33
C GLN A 373 16.29 -7.37 -6.59
N VAL A 374 15.40 -8.29 -6.95
CA VAL A 374 14.12 -8.51 -6.27
C VAL A 374 14.10 -9.95 -5.80
N THR A 375 13.93 -10.17 -4.51
CA THR A 375 13.89 -11.50 -3.89
C THR A 375 12.53 -11.75 -3.28
N ALA A 376 11.97 -12.97 -3.47
CA ALA A 376 10.72 -13.39 -2.87
C ALA A 376 10.90 -14.60 -1.96
N PHE A 377 10.19 -14.58 -0.85
CA PHE A 377 10.03 -15.67 0.12
C PHE A 377 8.56 -16.05 0.25
N GLY A 378 8.27 -17.32 0.60
CA GLY A 378 6.90 -17.78 0.80
C GLY A 378 6.80 -19.26 1.18
#